data_d7550ec92f092145a01f51ef8060cce9
#
_entry.id   d7550ec92f092145a01f51ef8060cce9
#
_cell.length_a   1.000
_cell.length_b   1.000
_cell.length_c   1.000
_cell.angle_alpha   90.00
_cell.angle_beta   90.00
_cell.angle_gamma   90.00
#
_symmetry.space_group_name_H-M   'P 1'
#
loop_
_entity.id
_entity.type
_entity.pdbx_description
1 polymer ?
#
loop_
_entity_poly.entity_id
_entity_poly.type
_entity_poly.pdbx_seq_one_letter_code
_entity_poly.pdbx_strand_id
1 'polypeptide(L)'
;MPELPEVEVTRLSFANRIAGARVNGVRLGKPLRWPLGCEPESLVGRQVLGVRRRGKYLLVDLDEGLLLWHLGMSGSLLFSNDRSAPQAHDHFDLDTNQGLLRLNDPRRFGAVVFAPSEQSVEAAKLLGHLGVEPLNGGFALEPFYQGLRKRKTAIKQVLLGGALVVGVGNIYASEALFLAGIRPTTRADRISRPRAEKLRLAVMDVLARAVKKGGSTLRDFSAADGKNGYFQLEAHVYDRAGEPCRVCGTTIRRIQQGQRSTYYCFTCQKP
;
A
#
# COMPACT_ATOMS: atom_id res chain seq x y z
N MET A 1 4.33 6.13 -4.72
CA MET A 1 4.43 4.76 -4.15
C MET A 1 3.03 4.31 -3.82
N PRO A 2 2.57 3.21 -4.39
CA PRO A 2 1.26 2.64 -4.04
C PRO A 2 1.16 2.39 -2.53
N GLU A 3 0.11 2.90 -1.89
CA GLU A 3 -0.25 2.67 -0.49
C GLU A 3 -1.41 1.66 -0.44
N LEU A 4 -2.00 1.40 0.71
CA LEU A 4 -3.07 0.41 0.84
C LEU A 4 -4.21 0.59 -0.17
N PRO A 5 -4.75 1.81 -0.40
CA PRO A 5 -5.86 1.99 -1.34
C PRO A 5 -5.50 1.61 -2.78
N GLU A 6 -4.31 2.01 -3.26
CA GLU A 6 -3.86 1.69 -4.61
C GLU A 6 -3.68 0.18 -4.79
N VAL A 7 -3.10 -0.50 -3.79
CA VAL A 7 -2.93 -1.95 -3.82
C VAL A 7 -4.27 -2.68 -3.78
N GLU A 8 -5.25 -2.19 -2.99
CA GLU A 8 -6.59 -2.78 -2.93
C GLU A 8 -7.35 -2.59 -4.24
N VAL A 9 -7.31 -1.39 -4.83
CA VAL A 9 -7.91 -1.12 -6.14
C VAL A 9 -7.29 -2.00 -7.23
N THR A 10 -5.96 -2.13 -7.22
CA THR A 10 -5.26 -3.08 -8.12
C THR A 10 -5.79 -4.50 -7.93
N ARG A 11 -5.88 -4.98 -6.68
CA ARG A 11 -6.42 -6.31 -6.38
C ARG A 11 -7.82 -6.50 -6.95
N LEU A 12 -8.72 -5.56 -6.67
CA LEU A 12 -10.12 -5.63 -7.10
C LEU A 12 -10.26 -5.65 -8.62
N SER A 13 -9.34 -5.04 -9.37
CA SER A 13 -9.42 -4.96 -10.83
C SER A 13 -9.16 -6.29 -11.55
N PHE A 14 -8.50 -7.26 -10.91
CA PHE A 14 -8.18 -8.53 -11.55
C PHE A 14 -8.45 -9.80 -10.72
N ALA A 15 -8.64 -9.70 -9.40
CA ALA A 15 -8.72 -10.85 -8.51
C ALA A 15 -9.77 -11.88 -8.95
N ASN A 16 -10.97 -11.43 -9.30
CA ASN A 16 -12.05 -12.32 -9.74
C ASN A 16 -11.80 -12.92 -11.14
N ARG A 17 -10.95 -12.28 -11.94
CA ARG A 17 -10.64 -12.73 -13.31
C ARG A 17 -9.53 -13.77 -13.34
N ILE A 18 -8.63 -13.78 -12.35
CA ILE A 18 -7.52 -14.74 -12.25
C ILE A 18 -7.82 -15.91 -11.33
N ALA A 19 -8.85 -15.80 -10.47
CA ALA A 19 -9.25 -16.89 -9.57
C ALA A 19 -9.67 -18.13 -10.36
N GLY A 20 -9.16 -19.29 -9.96
CA GLY A 20 -9.36 -20.57 -10.65
C GLY A 20 -8.45 -20.78 -11.88
N ALA A 21 -7.66 -19.78 -12.27
CA ALA A 21 -6.75 -19.89 -13.40
C ALA A 21 -5.62 -20.90 -13.13
N ARG A 22 -5.14 -21.53 -14.19
CA ARG A 22 -3.95 -22.39 -14.17
C ARG A 22 -2.76 -21.66 -14.78
N VAL A 23 -1.62 -21.70 -14.11
CA VAL A 23 -0.37 -21.07 -14.57
C VAL A 23 0.18 -21.85 -15.76
N ASN A 24 0.37 -21.20 -16.88
CA ASN A 24 0.96 -21.73 -18.11
C ASN A 24 2.47 -21.46 -18.18
N GLY A 25 2.93 -20.36 -17.58
CA GLY A 25 4.33 -19.98 -17.58
C GLY A 25 4.63 -18.78 -16.69
N VAL A 26 5.90 -18.65 -16.38
CA VAL A 26 6.44 -17.50 -15.62
C VAL A 26 7.65 -16.96 -16.36
N ARG A 27 7.68 -15.65 -16.57
CA ARG A 27 8.82 -14.97 -17.14
C ARG A 27 9.44 -14.01 -16.13
N LEU A 28 10.73 -14.10 -15.96
CA LEU A 28 11.52 -13.13 -15.21
C LEU A 28 12.21 -12.17 -16.18
N GLY A 29 12.09 -10.88 -15.92
CA GLY A 29 12.84 -9.82 -16.59
C GLY A 29 14.11 -9.46 -15.81
N LYS A 30 14.44 -8.15 -15.78
CA LYS A 30 15.56 -7.68 -14.96
C LYS A 30 15.28 -7.90 -13.48
N PRO A 31 16.32 -8.17 -12.64
CA PRO A 31 16.16 -8.43 -11.22
C PRO A 31 15.35 -7.35 -10.50
N LEU A 32 14.33 -7.76 -9.75
CA LEU A 32 13.57 -6.96 -8.82
C LEU A 32 14.30 -6.86 -7.46
N ARG A 33 13.68 -6.22 -6.48
CA ARG A 33 14.27 -5.98 -5.16
C ARG A 33 14.71 -7.25 -4.45
N TRP A 34 13.94 -8.34 -4.59
CA TRP A 34 14.23 -9.65 -4.02
C TRP A 34 14.04 -10.73 -5.09
N PRO A 35 14.78 -11.84 -5.00
CA PRO A 35 14.61 -12.97 -5.91
C PRO A 35 13.24 -13.62 -5.72
N LEU A 36 12.78 -14.35 -6.73
CA LEU A 36 11.52 -15.10 -6.68
C LEU A 36 11.52 -16.16 -5.54
N GLY A 37 12.64 -16.77 -5.28
CA GLY A 37 12.80 -17.75 -4.21
C GLY A 37 12.42 -19.18 -4.58
N CYS A 38 12.06 -19.44 -5.82
CA CYS A 38 11.87 -20.76 -6.41
C CYS A 38 12.23 -20.72 -7.90
N GLU A 39 12.37 -21.90 -8.53
CA GLU A 39 12.49 -22.00 -9.99
C GLU A 39 11.14 -21.62 -10.63
N PRO A 40 11.13 -20.75 -11.64
CA PRO A 40 9.89 -20.30 -12.31
C PRO A 40 9.04 -21.46 -12.83
N GLU A 41 9.67 -22.52 -13.31
CA GLU A 41 9.04 -23.73 -13.85
C GLU A 41 8.23 -24.49 -12.80
N SER A 42 8.60 -24.40 -11.52
CA SER A 42 7.88 -25.04 -10.41
C SER A 42 6.48 -24.45 -10.16
N LEU A 43 6.23 -23.27 -10.72
CA LEU A 43 4.92 -22.61 -10.65
C LEU A 43 4.00 -23.02 -11.81
N VAL A 44 4.54 -23.62 -12.89
CA VAL A 44 3.75 -24.05 -14.05
C VAL A 44 2.82 -25.19 -13.65
N GLY A 45 1.57 -25.10 -14.08
CA GLY A 45 0.52 -26.06 -13.73
C GLY A 45 -0.21 -25.76 -12.41
N ARG A 46 0.33 -24.88 -11.54
CA ARG A 46 -0.33 -24.48 -10.29
C ARG A 46 -1.65 -23.78 -10.58
N GLN A 47 -2.61 -23.97 -9.67
CA GLN A 47 -3.90 -23.29 -9.74
C GLN A 47 -3.90 -22.06 -8.83
N VAL A 48 -4.33 -20.91 -9.36
CA VAL A 48 -4.59 -19.69 -8.58
C VAL A 48 -5.90 -19.86 -7.83
N LEU A 49 -5.86 -19.93 -6.51
CA LEU A 49 -7.05 -20.06 -5.66
C LEU A 49 -7.75 -18.71 -5.45
N GLY A 50 -6.97 -17.62 -5.41
CA GLY A 50 -7.51 -16.29 -5.22
C GLY A 50 -6.41 -15.25 -4.99
N VAL A 51 -6.84 -13.99 -4.79
CA VAL A 51 -5.93 -12.89 -4.50
C VAL A 51 -6.41 -12.12 -3.27
N ARG A 52 -5.58 -12.10 -2.24
CA ARG A 52 -5.79 -11.34 -1.01
C ARG A 52 -4.84 -10.14 -0.94
N ARG A 53 -5.07 -9.25 0.01
CA ARG A 53 -4.15 -8.15 0.33
C ARG A 53 -3.77 -8.19 1.82
N ARG A 54 -2.50 -7.91 2.08
CA ARG A 54 -1.97 -7.66 3.42
C ARG A 54 -1.14 -6.37 3.41
N GLY A 55 -1.64 -5.30 3.99
CA GLY A 55 -1.00 -3.98 3.92
C GLY A 55 -0.82 -3.50 2.49
N LYS A 56 0.42 -3.43 2.04
CA LYS A 56 0.80 -3.03 0.67
C LYS A 56 1.27 -4.21 -0.18
N TYR A 57 1.02 -5.43 0.28
CA TYR A 57 1.29 -6.67 -0.45
C TYR A 57 0.00 -7.25 -1.04
N LEU A 58 0.09 -7.77 -2.25
CA LEU A 58 -0.87 -8.70 -2.80
C LEU A 58 -0.38 -10.12 -2.54
N LEU A 59 -1.29 -10.99 -2.15
CA LEU A 59 -1.05 -12.40 -1.91
C LEU A 59 -1.84 -13.17 -2.96
N VAL A 60 -1.15 -13.72 -3.96
CA VAL A 60 -1.75 -14.62 -4.95
C VAL A 60 -1.62 -16.03 -4.39
N ASP A 61 -2.71 -16.56 -3.88
CA ASP A 61 -2.76 -17.89 -3.28
C ASP A 61 -2.78 -18.94 -4.39
N LEU A 62 -1.90 -19.93 -4.29
CA LEU A 62 -1.83 -21.07 -5.19
C LEU A 62 -2.32 -22.33 -4.47
N ASP A 63 -2.61 -23.39 -5.23
CA ASP A 63 -2.92 -24.72 -4.66
C ASP A 63 -1.80 -25.25 -3.74
N GLU A 64 -0.55 -24.88 -4.02
CA GLU A 64 0.59 -25.05 -3.11
C GLU A 64 1.40 -23.76 -3.05
N GLY A 65 1.45 -23.14 -1.84
CA GLY A 65 2.16 -21.89 -1.61
C GLY A 65 1.42 -20.65 -2.06
N LEU A 66 2.14 -19.54 -2.11
CA LEU A 66 1.61 -18.25 -2.54
C LEU A 66 2.73 -17.38 -3.13
N LEU A 67 2.33 -16.42 -3.97
CA LEU A 67 3.21 -15.35 -4.44
C LEU A 67 2.90 -14.06 -3.69
N LEU A 68 3.91 -13.49 -3.04
CA LEU A 68 3.87 -12.21 -2.35
C LEU A 68 4.34 -11.12 -3.30
N TRP A 69 3.43 -10.21 -3.71
CA TRP A 69 3.73 -9.12 -4.63
C TRP A 69 3.78 -7.79 -3.89
N HIS A 70 4.85 -7.04 -4.10
CA HIS A 70 4.97 -5.67 -3.61
C HIS A 70 5.28 -4.73 -4.78
N LEU A 71 4.47 -3.70 -4.96
CA LEU A 71 4.58 -2.78 -6.10
C LEU A 71 5.74 -1.78 -5.98
N GLY A 72 6.45 -1.77 -4.87
CA GLY A 72 7.56 -0.84 -4.67
C GLY A 72 7.13 0.62 -4.68
N MET A 73 7.79 1.44 -5.47
CA MET A 73 7.50 2.87 -5.58
C MET A 73 6.80 3.25 -6.88
N SER A 74 7.03 2.53 -7.96
CA SER A 74 6.56 2.82 -9.30
C SER A 74 5.96 1.61 -10.01
N GLY A 75 5.85 0.48 -9.30
CA GLY A 75 5.29 -0.74 -9.87
C GLY A 75 3.79 -0.62 -10.11
N SER A 76 3.35 -1.15 -11.23
CA SER A 76 1.96 -1.33 -11.61
C SER A 76 1.73 -2.73 -12.15
N LEU A 77 0.51 -3.24 -12.00
CA LEU A 77 0.10 -4.52 -12.56
C LEU A 77 -0.88 -4.30 -13.70
N LEU A 78 -0.72 -5.06 -14.75
CA LEU A 78 -1.67 -5.17 -15.85
C LEU A 78 -2.13 -6.62 -15.95
N PHE A 79 -3.44 -6.84 -15.96
CA PHE A 79 -4.04 -8.13 -16.26
C PHE A 79 -4.84 -8.06 -17.56
N SER A 80 -4.36 -8.73 -18.58
CA SER A 80 -4.96 -8.69 -19.92
C SER A 80 -4.83 -10.03 -20.65
N ASN A 81 -5.57 -10.18 -21.75
CA ASN A 81 -5.41 -11.29 -22.68
C ASN A 81 -4.30 -11.02 -23.71
N ASP A 82 -3.78 -9.81 -23.76
CA ASP A 82 -2.67 -9.44 -24.62
C ASP A 82 -1.37 -10.08 -24.11
N ARG A 83 -0.74 -10.87 -24.95
CA ARG A 83 0.54 -11.56 -24.72
C ARG A 83 1.65 -10.96 -25.58
N SER A 84 1.54 -9.69 -25.96
CA SER A 84 2.59 -8.97 -26.67
C SER A 84 3.93 -9.05 -25.93
N ALA A 85 5.01 -8.91 -26.66
CA ALA A 85 6.36 -8.96 -26.11
C ALA A 85 6.52 -7.96 -24.94
N PRO A 86 7.25 -8.34 -23.89
CA PRO A 86 7.46 -7.47 -22.74
C PRO A 86 8.25 -6.23 -23.14
N GLN A 87 7.87 -5.10 -22.55
CA GLN A 87 8.57 -3.83 -22.71
C GLN A 87 9.76 -3.70 -21.75
N ALA A 88 10.55 -2.64 -21.87
CA ALA A 88 11.80 -2.41 -21.15
C ALA A 88 11.67 -2.48 -19.62
N HIS A 89 10.47 -2.18 -19.07
CA HIS A 89 10.21 -2.14 -17.63
C HIS A 89 9.29 -3.25 -17.15
N ASP A 90 8.97 -4.23 -18.00
CA ASP A 90 8.19 -5.42 -17.62
C ASP A 90 9.12 -6.48 -17.04
N HIS A 91 9.04 -6.68 -15.74
CA HIS A 91 10.03 -7.47 -15.02
C HIS A 91 9.52 -8.78 -14.44
N PHE A 92 8.21 -9.01 -14.46
CA PHE A 92 7.63 -10.30 -14.08
C PHE A 92 6.31 -10.50 -14.84
N ASP A 93 6.14 -11.68 -15.44
CA ASP A 93 4.89 -12.13 -16.05
C ASP A 93 4.46 -13.45 -15.41
N LEU A 94 3.21 -13.52 -14.97
CA LEU A 94 2.51 -14.75 -14.63
C LEU A 94 1.48 -15.00 -15.74
N ASP A 95 1.81 -15.86 -16.69
CA ASP A 95 0.91 -16.27 -17.75
C ASP A 95 -0.03 -17.37 -17.25
N THR A 96 -1.31 -17.19 -17.47
CA THR A 96 -2.34 -18.14 -17.08
C THR A 96 -3.30 -18.43 -18.24
N ASN A 97 -4.07 -19.50 -18.14
CA ASN A 97 -5.09 -19.81 -19.13
C ASN A 97 -6.26 -18.79 -19.18
N GLN A 98 -6.32 -17.86 -18.21
CA GLN A 98 -7.35 -16.80 -18.15
C GLN A 98 -6.80 -15.40 -18.47
N GLY A 99 -5.50 -15.23 -18.60
CA GLY A 99 -4.84 -13.98 -18.90
C GLY A 99 -3.42 -13.90 -18.39
N LEU A 100 -2.73 -12.84 -18.76
CA LEU A 100 -1.38 -12.51 -18.35
C LEU A 100 -1.39 -11.44 -17.28
N LEU A 101 -0.83 -11.73 -16.10
CA LEU A 101 -0.58 -10.73 -15.06
C LEU A 101 0.87 -10.26 -15.17
N ARG A 102 1.06 -9.02 -15.59
CA ARG A 102 2.36 -8.41 -15.87
C ARG A 102 2.69 -7.32 -14.87
N LEU A 103 3.91 -7.37 -14.30
CA LEU A 103 4.46 -6.31 -13.45
C LEU A 103 5.37 -5.41 -14.28
N ASN A 104 4.96 -4.15 -14.43
CA ASN A 104 5.80 -3.07 -14.94
C ASN A 104 6.36 -2.28 -13.73
N ASP A 105 7.68 -2.11 -13.64
CA ASP A 105 8.31 -1.34 -12.55
C ASP A 105 9.61 -0.67 -13.00
N PRO A 106 9.55 0.58 -13.50
CA PRO A 106 10.72 1.31 -13.99
C PRO A 106 11.87 1.40 -12.98
N ARG A 107 11.57 1.45 -11.69
CA ARG A 107 12.56 1.62 -10.62
C ARG A 107 13.04 0.29 -10.02
N ARG A 108 12.37 -0.81 -10.27
CA ARG A 108 12.66 -2.16 -9.77
C ARG A 108 12.73 -2.27 -8.25
N PHE A 109 11.92 -1.47 -7.55
CA PHE A 109 11.75 -1.54 -6.08
C PHE A 109 10.60 -2.45 -5.67
N GLY A 110 9.87 -2.96 -6.64
CA GLY A 110 8.88 -4.00 -6.47
C GLY A 110 9.54 -5.36 -6.22
N ALA A 111 8.70 -6.32 -5.88
CA ALA A 111 9.13 -7.69 -5.66
C ALA A 111 7.98 -8.67 -5.94
N VAL A 112 8.34 -9.87 -6.38
CA VAL A 112 7.48 -11.05 -6.40
C VAL A 112 8.28 -12.16 -5.73
N VAL A 113 7.76 -12.70 -4.63
CA VAL A 113 8.46 -13.71 -3.83
C VAL A 113 7.52 -14.89 -3.62
N PHE A 114 7.97 -16.08 -3.95
CA PHE A 114 7.27 -17.31 -3.60
C PHE A 114 7.48 -17.64 -2.12
N ALA A 115 6.43 -18.09 -1.47
CA ALA A 115 6.45 -18.61 -0.12
C ALA A 115 5.67 -19.94 -0.07
N PRO A 116 6.23 -21.00 0.51
CA PRO A 116 5.53 -22.29 0.61
C PRO A 116 4.25 -22.22 1.44
N SER A 117 4.17 -21.29 2.37
CA SER A 117 2.99 -20.97 3.17
C SER A 117 3.08 -19.56 3.74
N GLU A 118 1.97 -19.02 4.27
CA GLU A 118 1.96 -17.73 4.95
C GLU A 118 2.76 -17.73 6.28
N GLN A 119 2.99 -18.93 6.85
CA GLN A 119 3.78 -19.15 8.06
C GLN A 119 5.26 -19.44 7.77
N SER A 120 5.65 -19.58 6.51
CA SER A 120 7.03 -19.83 6.12
C SER A 120 7.97 -18.68 6.48
N VAL A 121 9.27 -18.97 6.52
CA VAL A 121 10.31 -17.96 6.83
C VAL A 121 10.30 -16.82 5.82
N GLU A 122 10.04 -17.11 4.55
CA GLU A 122 9.96 -16.13 3.46
C GLU A 122 8.81 -15.16 3.70
N ALA A 123 7.61 -15.67 3.98
CA ALA A 123 6.45 -14.85 4.28
C ALA A 123 6.62 -14.10 5.61
N ALA A 124 7.15 -14.72 6.65
CA ALA A 124 7.38 -14.09 7.94
C ALA A 124 8.35 -12.90 7.86
N LYS A 125 9.39 -12.97 7.03
CA LYS A 125 10.31 -11.84 6.79
C LYS A 125 9.59 -10.62 6.21
N LEU A 126 8.59 -10.82 5.37
CA LEU A 126 7.87 -9.75 4.67
C LEU A 126 6.63 -9.27 5.43
N LEU A 127 5.92 -10.17 6.08
CA LEU A 127 4.61 -9.89 6.69
C LEU A 127 4.63 -9.86 8.21
N GLY A 128 5.58 -10.54 8.87
CA GLY A 128 5.57 -10.77 10.31
C GLY A 128 5.72 -9.51 11.18
N HIS A 129 6.30 -8.43 10.63
CA HIS A 129 6.43 -7.15 11.33
C HIS A 129 5.24 -6.20 11.10
N LEU A 130 4.28 -6.57 10.25
CA LEU A 130 3.17 -5.72 9.87
C LEU A 130 2.10 -5.67 10.98
N GLY A 131 1.68 -4.47 11.33
CA GLY A 131 0.61 -4.19 12.29
C GLY A 131 -0.78 -4.63 11.81
N VAL A 132 -1.83 -4.17 12.46
CA VAL A 132 -3.20 -4.55 12.14
C VAL A 132 -3.71 -3.95 10.82
N GLU A 133 -4.61 -4.65 10.17
CA GLU A 133 -5.34 -4.14 9.00
C GLU A 133 -6.36 -3.07 9.43
N PRO A 134 -6.32 -1.87 8.85
CA PRO A 134 -7.19 -0.79 9.31
C PRO A 134 -8.66 -0.94 8.91
N LEU A 135 -8.97 -1.72 7.86
CA LEU A 135 -10.32 -1.79 7.28
C LEU A 135 -11.07 -3.10 7.56
N ASN A 136 -10.46 -4.05 8.30
CA ASN A 136 -11.05 -5.38 8.54
C ASN A 136 -11.68 -5.54 9.93
N GLY A 137 -11.98 -4.41 10.61
CA GLY A 137 -12.59 -4.43 11.95
C GLY A 137 -11.61 -4.69 13.11
N GLY A 138 -10.37 -5.13 12.84
CA GLY A 138 -9.36 -5.46 13.86
C GLY A 138 -8.57 -4.27 14.40
N PHE A 139 -8.75 -3.07 13.87
CA PHE A 139 -8.03 -1.87 14.30
C PHE A 139 -8.69 -1.27 15.56
N ALA A 140 -8.42 -1.86 16.71
CA ALA A 140 -8.98 -1.43 18.00
C ALA A 140 -8.20 -0.28 18.64
N LEU A 141 -8.90 0.57 19.43
CA LEU A 141 -8.30 1.74 20.07
C LEU A 141 -7.23 1.35 21.08
N GLU A 142 -7.53 0.44 22.00
CA GLU A 142 -6.65 0.19 23.14
C GLU A 142 -5.26 -0.34 22.73
N PRO A 143 -5.14 -1.37 21.89
CA PRO A 143 -3.82 -1.80 21.37
C PRO A 143 -3.08 -0.69 20.62
N PHE A 144 -3.79 0.12 19.84
CA PHE A 144 -3.22 1.24 19.12
C PHE A 144 -2.68 2.30 20.08
N TYR A 145 -3.47 2.72 21.06
CA TYR A 145 -3.07 3.71 22.06
C TYR A 145 -1.87 3.23 22.89
N GLN A 146 -1.90 2.01 23.40
CA GLN A 146 -0.76 1.41 24.13
C GLN A 146 0.49 1.32 23.25
N GLY A 147 0.32 1.01 21.98
CA GLY A 147 1.40 1.04 21.01
C GLY A 147 2.01 2.43 20.80
N LEU A 148 1.20 3.48 20.77
CA LEU A 148 1.66 4.89 20.69
C LEU A 148 2.45 5.27 21.94
N ARG A 149 1.97 4.92 23.14
CA ARG A 149 2.61 5.24 24.42
C ARG A 149 4.05 4.71 24.53
N LYS A 150 4.36 3.63 23.83
CA LYS A 150 5.70 3.01 23.80
C LYS A 150 6.68 3.68 22.82
N ARG A 151 6.28 4.74 22.09
CA ARG A 151 7.07 5.32 20.97
C ARG A 151 7.30 6.81 21.15
N LYS A 152 8.58 7.21 21.26
CA LYS A 152 9.00 8.63 21.40
C LYS A 152 9.17 9.35 20.05
N THR A 153 9.11 8.63 18.94
CA THR A 153 9.21 9.20 17.59
C THR A 153 7.96 9.98 17.19
N ALA A 154 8.09 10.83 16.19
CA ALA A 154 6.96 11.61 15.66
C ALA A 154 5.85 10.68 15.14
N ILE A 155 4.59 11.04 15.40
CA ILE A 155 3.42 10.23 15.06
C ILE A 155 3.36 9.85 13.58
N LYS A 156 3.73 10.76 12.67
CA LYS A 156 3.75 10.43 11.25
C LYS A 156 4.72 9.29 10.95
N GLN A 157 5.91 9.28 11.56
CA GLN A 157 6.89 8.21 11.38
C GLN A 157 6.36 6.87 11.94
N VAL A 158 5.63 6.91 13.03
CA VAL A 158 4.98 5.71 13.60
C VAL A 158 3.95 5.12 12.63
N LEU A 159 3.12 5.96 12.00
CA LEU A 159 2.16 5.51 10.99
C LEU A 159 2.85 4.93 9.75
N LEU A 160 3.90 5.60 9.27
CA LEU A 160 4.68 5.15 8.10
C LEU A 160 5.41 3.83 8.33
N GLY A 161 5.80 3.55 9.58
CA GLY A 161 6.50 2.33 9.96
C GLY A 161 5.66 1.05 9.85
N GLY A 162 4.33 1.16 9.82
CA GLY A 162 3.43 0.05 9.58
C GLY A 162 3.30 -0.98 10.69
N ALA A 163 4.00 -0.81 11.83
CA ALA A 163 4.02 -1.79 12.93
C ALA A 163 2.79 -1.73 13.86
N LEU A 164 2.06 -0.62 13.91
CA LEU A 164 0.81 -0.50 14.68
C LEU A 164 -0.41 -0.68 13.77
N VAL A 165 -0.39 -0.03 12.63
CA VAL A 165 -1.42 -0.10 11.59
C VAL A 165 -0.72 -0.15 10.25
N VAL A 166 -1.08 -1.08 9.40
CA VAL A 166 -0.42 -1.31 8.12
C VAL A 166 -1.07 -0.51 6.98
N GLY A 167 -0.36 -0.33 5.90
CA GLY A 167 -0.91 0.23 4.66
C GLY A 167 -0.90 1.75 4.55
N VAL A 168 -0.77 2.47 5.66
CA VAL A 168 -0.68 3.93 5.68
C VAL A 168 0.68 4.37 5.14
N GLY A 169 0.67 5.22 4.13
CA GLY A 169 1.90 5.83 3.59
C GLY A 169 1.88 7.35 3.69
N ASN A 170 2.67 8.02 2.85
CA ASN A 170 2.93 9.45 2.99
C ASN A 170 1.70 10.34 2.74
N ILE A 171 0.86 9.93 1.79
CA ILE A 171 -0.37 10.65 1.44
C ILE A 171 -1.36 10.52 2.60
N TYR A 172 -1.72 9.29 2.91
CA TYR A 172 -2.80 9.00 3.85
C TYR A 172 -2.44 9.29 5.31
N ALA A 173 -1.15 9.20 5.68
CA ALA A 173 -0.68 9.69 6.99
C ALA A 173 -0.86 11.21 7.13
N SER A 174 -0.55 12.00 6.08
CA SER A 174 -0.72 13.45 6.12
C SER A 174 -2.19 13.83 6.24
N GLU A 175 -3.05 13.21 5.45
CA GLU A 175 -4.49 13.46 5.44
C GLU A 175 -5.17 13.02 6.75
N ALA A 176 -4.86 11.82 7.26
CA ALA A 176 -5.42 11.34 8.52
C ALA A 176 -5.00 12.22 9.71
N LEU A 177 -3.74 12.67 9.74
CA LEU A 177 -3.27 13.60 10.77
C LEU A 177 -3.92 14.97 10.69
N PHE A 178 -4.23 15.45 9.48
CA PHE A 178 -5.00 16.67 9.30
C PHE A 178 -6.42 16.53 9.86
N LEU A 179 -7.15 15.48 9.48
CA LEU A 179 -8.51 15.23 9.96
C LEU A 179 -8.55 15.01 11.49
N ALA A 180 -7.51 14.39 12.05
CA ALA A 180 -7.39 14.23 13.50
C ALA A 180 -6.98 15.53 14.23
N GLY A 181 -6.56 16.58 13.52
CA GLY A 181 -6.05 17.81 14.10
C GLY A 181 -4.71 17.65 14.83
N ILE A 182 -3.90 16.68 14.41
CA ILE A 182 -2.62 16.34 15.07
C ILE A 182 -1.46 16.77 14.17
N ARG A 183 -0.50 17.51 14.76
CA ARG A 183 0.70 17.92 14.05
C ARG A 183 1.58 16.70 13.75
N PRO A 184 2.10 16.53 12.51
CA PRO A 184 2.87 15.36 12.12
C PRO A 184 4.15 15.11 12.96
N THR A 185 4.69 16.19 13.54
CA THR A 185 5.90 16.17 14.39
C THR A 185 5.62 15.82 15.86
N THR A 186 4.36 15.75 16.27
CA THR A 186 3.98 15.39 17.64
C THR A 186 4.54 14.03 17.99
N ARG A 187 5.17 13.91 19.15
CA ARG A 187 5.64 12.60 19.66
C ARG A 187 4.45 11.69 19.93
N ALA A 188 4.54 10.44 19.49
CA ALA A 188 3.44 9.49 19.61
C ALA A 188 3.04 9.22 21.07
N ASP A 189 4.01 9.16 22.00
CA ASP A 189 3.78 8.94 23.43
C ASP A 189 3.05 10.10 24.15
N ARG A 190 2.95 11.27 23.51
CA ARG A 190 2.24 12.45 24.04
C ARG A 190 0.81 12.57 23.52
N ILE A 191 0.37 11.69 22.64
CA ILE A 191 -0.99 11.70 22.14
C ILE A 191 -1.91 11.12 23.20
N SER A 192 -2.89 11.90 23.64
CA SER A 192 -3.89 11.46 24.62
C SER A 192 -4.83 10.40 24.00
N ARG A 193 -5.47 9.61 24.86
CA ARG A 193 -6.40 8.56 24.43
C ARG A 193 -7.53 9.08 23.51
N PRO A 194 -8.21 10.21 23.80
CA PRO A 194 -9.20 10.77 22.88
C PRO A 194 -8.63 11.18 21.51
N ARG A 195 -7.41 11.73 21.49
CA ARG A 195 -6.74 12.08 20.23
C ARG A 195 -6.30 10.84 19.44
N ALA A 196 -5.90 9.78 20.13
CA ALA A 196 -5.57 8.49 19.51
C ALA A 196 -6.82 7.88 18.84
N GLU A 197 -7.99 7.95 19.50
CA GLU A 197 -9.25 7.51 18.88
C GLU A 197 -9.61 8.33 17.66
N LYS A 198 -9.51 9.65 17.75
CA LYS A 198 -9.76 10.53 16.60
C LYS A 198 -8.82 10.20 15.42
N LEU A 199 -7.54 9.93 15.70
CA LEU A 199 -6.57 9.54 14.67
C LEU A 199 -6.91 8.16 14.07
N ARG A 200 -7.27 7.19 14.90
CA ARG A 200 -7.67 5.85 14.46
C ARG A 200 -8.84 5.92 13.50
N LEU A 201 -9.89 6.65 13.87
CA LEU A 201 -11.08 6.86 13.01
C LEU A 201 -10.72 7.60 11.72
N ALA A 202 -9.87 8.63 11.79
CA ALA A 202 -9.41 9.36 10.62
C ALA A 202 -8.60 8.48 9.66
N VAL A 203 -7.75 7.59 10.16
CA VAL A 203 -7.02 6.61 9.34
C VAL A 203 -8.00 5.70 8.59
N MET A 204 -8.98 5.14 9.29
CA MET A 204 -9.98 4.26 8.68
C MET A 204 -10.81 4.98 7.62
N ASP A 205 -11.30 6.18 7.92
CA ASP A 205 -12.12 7.00 7.02
C ASP A 205 -11.36 7.38 5.73
N VAL A 206 -10.14 7.92 5.89
CA VAL A 206 -9.33 8.35 4.73
C VAL A 206 -9.02 7.18 3.81
N LEU A 207 -8.61 6.03 4.36
CA LEU A 207 -8.29 4.84 3.57
C LEU A 207 -9.53 4.26 2.89
N ALA A 208 -10.66 4.16 3.59
CA ALA A 208 -11.91 3.65 3.02
C ALA A 208 -12.42 4.53 1.87
N ARG A 209 -12.40 5.87 2.06
CA ARG A 209 -12.76 6.81 0.99
C ARG A 209 -11.82 6.73 -0.20
N ALA A 210 -10.52 6.59 0.05
CA ALA A 210 -9.54 6.45 -1.02
C ALA A 210 -9.75 5.16 -1.84
N VAL A 211 -10.02 4.03 -1.20
CA VAL A 211 -10.38 2.77 -1.89
C VAL A 211 -11.63 2.99 -2.76
N LYS A 212 -12.69 3.58 -2.19
CA LYS A 212 -13.95 3.83 -2.91
C LYS A 212 -13.76 4.73 -4.13
N LYS A 213 -12.76 5.63 -4.12
CA LYS A 213 -12.44 6.57 -5.21
C LYS A 213 -11.39 6.05 -6.20
N GLY A 214 -11.01 4.80 -6.11
CA GLY A 214 -10.02 4.20 -7.01
C GLY A 214 -8.57 4.55 -6.68
N GLY A 215 -8.29 5.01 -5.44
CA GLY A 215 -6.96 5.44 -5.01
C GLY A 215 -6.60 6.86 -5.44
N SER A 216 -5.34 7.26 -5.20
CA SER A 216 -4.77 8.52 -5.69
C SER A 216 -4.14 8.31 -7.06
N THR A 217 -4.38 9.22 -8.02
CA THR A 217 -3.60 9.26 -9.26
C THR A 217 -2.23 9.81 -8.94
N LEU A 218 -1.31 8.93 -8.58
CA LEU A 218 0.12 9.25 -8.64
C LEU A 218 0.53 9.22 -10.11
N ARG A 219 1.48 10.07 -10.51
CA ARG A 219 1.97 10.17 -11.91
C ARG A 219 2.34 8.82 -12.54
N ASP A 220 2.58 7.80 -11.70
CA ASP A 220 3.10 6.50 -12.08
C ASP A 220 2.16 5.34 -11.69
N PHE A 221 0.88 5.60 -11.33
CA PHE A 221 -0.06 4.56 -10.91
C PHE A 221 -1.33 4.59 -11.76
N SER A 222 -1.62 3.46 -12.40
CA SER A 222 -2.95 3.11 -12.93
C SER A 222 -3.38 1.76 -12.35
N ALA A 223 -4.69 1.55 -12.18
CA ALA A 223 -5.23 0.23 -11.83
C ALA A 223 -4.90 -0.78 -12.94
N ALA A 224 -4.95 -2.09 -12.65
CA ALA A 224 -4.62 -3.13 -13.62
C ALA A 224 -5.57 -3.17 -14.84
N ASP A 225 -6.64 -2.40 -14.83
CA ASP A 225 -7.55 -2.15 -15.95
C ASP A 225 -7.30 -0.79 -16.65
N GLY A 226 -6.21 -0.08 -16.29
CA GLY A 226 -5.82 1.21 -16.87
C GLY A 226 -6.56 2.43 -16.34
N LYS A 227 -7.45 2.29 -15.35
CA LYS A 227 -8.21 3.42 -14.79
C LYS A 227 -7.41 4.22 -13.78
N ASN A 228 -7.59 5.54 -13.80
CA ASN A 228 -6.97 6.47 -12.85
C ASN A 228 -7.85 6.68 -11.62
N GLY A 229 -7.23 6.85 -10.45
CA GLY A 229 -7.94 7.22 -9.22
C GLY A 229 -8.18 8.73 -9.10
N TYR A 230 -9.11 9.15 -8.25
CA TYR A 230 -9.52 10.55 -8.11
C TYR A 230 -9.35 11.11 -6.69
N PHE A 231 -8.78 10.36 -5.75
CA PHE A 231 -8.64 10.82 -4.36
C PHE A 231 -7.78 12.08 -4.21
N GLN A 232 -6.79 12.27 -5.07
CA GLN A 232 -5.87 13.42 -4.99
C GLN A 232 -6.56 14.77 -5.12
N LEU A 233 -7.70 14.85 -5.81
CA LEU A 233 -8.51 16.06 -5.95
C LEU A 233 -9.12 16.53 -4.62
N GLU A 234 -9.20 15.66 -3.61
CA GLU A 234 -9.79 15.94 -2.30
C GLU A 234 -8.75 16.14 -1.20
N ALA A 235 -7.45 16.07 -1.50
CA ALA A 235 -6.41 16.23 -0.50
C ALA A 235 -6.54 17.59 0.23
N HIS A 236 -6.53 17.53 1.57
CA HIS A 236 -6.59 18.74 2.42
C HIS A 236 -5.22 19.40 2.52
N VAL A 237 -4.16 18.61 2.65
CA VAL A 237 -2.81 19.13 2.88
C VAL A 237 -1.75 18.51 1.96
N TYR A 238 -1.92 17.23 1.53
CA TYR A 238 -0.89 16.54 0.78
C TYR A 238 -0.65 17.22 -0.58
N ASP A 239 0.64 17.53 -0.86
CA ASP A 239 1.14 18.22 -2.06
C ASP A 239 0.56 19.61 -2.31
N ARG A 240 0.06 20.27 -1.24
CA ARG A 240 -0.55 21.59 -1.28
C ARG A 240 0.28 22.66 -0.55
N ALA A 241 1.61 22.51 -0.51
CA ALA A 241 2.48 23.51 0.12
C ALA A 241 2.32 24.88 -0.54
N GLY A 242 2.16 25.93 0.27
CA GLY A 242 1.96 27.29 -0.22
C GLY A 242 0.50 27.65 -0.50
N GLU A 243 -0.39 26.68 -0.65
CA GLU A 243 -1.82 26.92 -0.85
C GLU A 243 -2.55 27.22 0.47
N PRO A 244 -3.70 27.92 0.42
CA PRO A 244 -4.53 28.13 1.60
C PRO A 244 -5.16 26.82 2.08
N CYS A 245 -5.21 26.63 3.39
CA CYS A 245 -5.95 25.54 4.02
C CYS A 245 -7.45 25.70 3.71
N ARG A 246 -8.08 24.64 3.23
CA ARG A 246 -9.51 24.64 2.88
C ARG A 246 -10.45 24.88 4.07
N VAL A 247 -9.95 24.73 5.32
CA VAL A 247 -10.74 24.89 6.56
C VAL A 247 -10.53 26.26 7.18
N CYS A 248 -9.28 26.76 7.28
CA CYS A 248 -8.99 27.99 8.03
C CYS A 248 -8.23 29.06 7.22
N GLY A 249 -7.95 28.85 5.94
CA GLY A 249 -7.23 29.79 5.08
C GLY A 249 -5.72 29.90 5.34
N THR A 250 -5.19 29.38 6.46
CA THR A 250 -3.75 29.43 6.76
C THR A 250 -2.95 28.66 5.70
N THR A 251 -1.84 29.22 5.25
CA THR A 251 -0.95 28.59 4.27
C THR A 251 -0.45 27.23 4.75
N ILE A 252 -0.63 26.19 3.92
CA ILE A 252 -0.13 24.84 4.17
C ILE A 252 1.40 24.86 4.16
N ARG A 253 2.00 24.32 5.22
CA ARG A 253 3.44 24.20 5.38
C ARG A 253 3.96 22.87 4.86
N ARG A 254 5.18 22.91 4.33
CA ARG A 254 5.96 21.72 4.00
C ARG A 254 7.20 21.65 4.87
N ILE A 255 7.46 20.49 5.45
CA ILE A 255 8.71 20.15 6.14
C ILE A 255 9.23 18.81 5.63
N GLN A 256 10.47 18.50 5.94
CA GLN A 256 11.04 17.17 5.70
C GLN A 256 11.08 16.38 7.02
N GLN A 257 10.51 15.16 7.01
CA GLN A 257 10.62 14.22 8.13
C GLN A 257 11.17 12.88 7.61
N GLY A 258 12.33 12.49 8.10
CA GLY A 258 13.10 11.44 7.45
C GLY A 258 13.39 11.87 6.00
N GLN A 259 13.27 11.01 5.04
CA GLN A 259 13.48 11.33 3.61
C GLN A 259 12.17 11.66 2.87
N ARG A 260 11.13 12.14 3.58
CA ARG A 260 9.80 12.37 2.99
C ARG A 260 9.29 13.77 3.27
N SER A 261 8.69 14.39 2.24
CA SER A 261 7.94 15.62 2.40
C SER A 261 6.71 15.39 3.28
N THR A 262 6.47 16.31 4.20
CA THR A 262 5.33 16.30 5.12
C THR A 262 4.59 17.61 5.00
N TYR A 263 3.30 17.55 4.75
CA TYR A 263 2.43 18.70 4.55
C TYR A 263 1.45 18.80 5.71
N TYR A 264 1.20 20.00 6.22
CA TYR A 264 0.29 20.22 7.33
C TYR A 264 -0.18 21.66 7.45
N CYS A 265 -1.33 21.87 8.04
CA CYS A 265 -1.82 23.19 8.45
C CYS A 265 -1.41 23.47 9.91
N PHE A 266 -0.61 24.50 10.12
CA PHE A 266 -0.12 24.86 11.46
C PHE A 266 -1.25 25.26 12.42
N THR A 267 -2.33 25.85 11.90
CA THR A 267 -3.48 26.32 12.68
C THR A 267 -4.43 25.17 13.06
N CYS A 268 -4.80 24.32 12.10
CA CYS A 268 -5.71 23.21 12.34
C CYS A 268 -5.08 22.04 13.11
N GLN A 269 -3.76 21.84 12.95
CA GLN A 269 -3.06 20.71 13.56
C GLN A 269 -2.20 21.17 14.75
N LYS A 270 -2.56 20.72 15.94
CA LYS A 270 -1.89 21.06 17.20
C LYS A 270 -0.89 19.96 17.61
N PRO A 271 0.14 20.31 18.44
CA PRO A 271 1.07 19.36 19.01
C PRO A 271 0.38 18.32 19.87
#